data_2faf4b2c6810353ddcccc115b1148335
#
_entry.id   2faf4b2c6810353ddcccc115b1148335
#
_cell.length_a   1.000
_cell.length_b   1.000
_cell.length_c   1.000
_cell.angle_alpha   90.00
_cell.angle_beta   90.00
_cell.angle_gamma   90.00
#
_symmetry.space_group_name_H-M   'P 1'
#
loop_
_entity.id
_entity.type
_entity.pdbx_description
1 polymer ?
#
loop_
_entity_poly.entity_id
_entity_poly.type
_entity_poly.pdbx_seq_one_letter_code
_entity_poly.pdbx_strand_id
1 'polypeptide(L)'
;EELMTAGQKASIRTVVKVPLVEPAIRQIPKLKSDGCPILMTACYDAKQMFVATGLGADYIAPYFGRMLEADLPAYEMIRQMLAIGTGSGTRVLVASLRSTDQMNKLAEIGCDCFTIAPDIAWALLEDERAQAAYCDFETVSQALSE
;
A
#
# COMPACT_ATOMS: atom_id res chain seq x y z
N GLU A 1 3.86 -20.85 10.38
CA GLU A 1 5.18 -21.06 11.02
C GLU A 1 6.31 -21.17 9.99
N GLU A 2 6.24 -22.07 9.00
CA GLU A 2 7.30 -22.30 8.00
C GLU A 2 7.71 -21.03 7.23
N LEU A 3 6.74 -20.23 6.74
CA LEU A 3 7.01 -18.97 6.01
C LEU A 3 7.69 -17.91 6.89
N MET A 4 7.28 -17.79 8.15
CA MET A 4 7.92 -16.87 9.10
C MET A 4 9.37 -17.29 9.39
N THR A 5 9.59 -18.60 9.59
CA THR A 5 10.91 -19.15 9.81
C THR A 5 11.82 -18.97 8.58
N ALA A 6 11.29 -19.17 7.37
CA ALA A 6 12.02 -18.93 6.13
C ALA A 6 12.38 -17.45 5.96
N GLY A 7 11.44 -16.53 6.24
CA GLY A 7 11.71 -15.09 6.22
C GLY A 7 12.80 -14.68 7.21
N GLN A 8 12.75 -15.18 8.43
CA GLN A 8 13.79 -14.92 9.45
C GLN A 8 15.17 -15.40 9.01
N LYS A 9 15.27 -16.63 8.45
CA LYS A 9 16.51 -17.16 7.91
C LYS A 9 17.08 -16.32 6.75
N ALA A 10 16.19 -15.74 5.94
CA ALA A 10 16.57 -14.88 4.82
C ALA A 10 16.77 -13.41 5.22
N SER A 11 16.62 -13.05 6.50
CA SER A 11 16.61 -11.67 7.01
C SER A 11 15.54 -10.78 6.32
N ILE A 12 14.42 -11.38 5.92
CA ILE A 12 13.29 -10.71 5.28
C ILE A 12 12.17 -10.51 6.31
N ARG A 13 11.68 -9.27 6.45
CA ARG A 13 10.49 -8.97 7.25
C ARG A 13 9.26 -9.55 6.56
N THR A 14 8.66 -10.56 7.15
CA THR A 14 7.44 -11.21 6.63
C THR A 14 6.22 -10.60 7.31
N VAL A 15 5.19 -10.25 6.51
CA VAL A 15 3.89 -9.77 7.00
C VAL A 15 2.80 -10.74 6.55
N VAL A 16 1.95 -11.18 7.48
CA VAL A 16 0.88 -12.14 7.18
C VAL A 16 -0.34 -11.41 6.64
N LYS A 17 -0.74 -11.75 5.41
CA LYS A 17 -1.90 -11.14 4.76
C LYS A 17 -3.18 -11.92 5.10
N VAL A 18 -4.13 -11.27 5.79
CA VAL A 18 -5.37 -11.88 6.30
C VAL A 18 -6.59 -11.20 5.69
N PRO A 19 -7.49 -11.91 5.00
CA PRO A 19 -8.75 -11.32 4.52
C PRO A 19 -9.60 -10.81 5.68
N LEU A 20 -10.24 -9.67 5.51
CA LEU A 20 -11.11 -9.08 6.54
C LEU A 20 -12.51 -9.70 6.48
N VAL A 21 -12.57 -11.00 6.78
CA VAL A 21 -13.80 -11.79 6.88
C VAL A 21 -13.78 -12.59 8.19
N GLU A 22 -14.95 -12.84 8.75
CA GLU A 22 -15.11 -13.41 10.10
C GLU A 22 -14.26 -14.67 10.34
N PRO A 23 -14.25 -15.69 9.49
CA PRO A 23 -13.45 -16.90 9.74
C PRO A 23 -11.94 -16.64 9.80
N ALA A 24 -11.44 -15.70 8.98
CA ALA A 24 -10.01 -15.39 8.92
C ALA A 24 -9.56 -14.52 10.10
N ILE A 25 -10.35 -13.52 10.50
CA ILE A 25 -9.97 -12.63 11.62
C ILE A 25 -9.91 -13.35 12.97
N ARG A 26 -10.59 -14.47 13.13
CA ARG A 26 -10.49 -15.30 14.35
C ARG A 26 -9.07 -15.85 14.60
N GLN A 27 -8.23 -15.93 13.57
CA GLN A 27 -6.85 -16.39 13.67
C GLN A 27 -5.87 -15.30 14.10
N ILE A 28 -6.27 -14.02 14.02
CA ILE A 28 -5.38 -12.88 14.27
C ILE A 28 -4.79 -12.90 15.68
N PRO A 29 -5.55 -13.15 16.78
CA PRO A 29 -4.95 -13.19 18.11
C PRO A 29 -3.81 -14.19 18.22
N LYS A 30 -3.97 -15.38 17.62
CA LYS A 30 -2.90 -16.40 17.60
C LYS A 30 -1.70 -15.92 16.78
N LEU A 31 -1.91 -15.42 15.56
CA LEU A 31 -0.82 -14.92 14.72
C LEU A 31 -0.03 -13.79 15.41
N LYS A 32 -0.71 -12.91 16.12
CA LYS A 32 -0.06 -11.83 16.88
C LYS A 32 0.72 -12.37 18.08
N SER A 33 0.21 -13.36 18.79
CA SER A 33 0.96 -14.01 19.87
C SER A 33 2.22 -14.72 19.37
N ASP A 34 2.20 -15.17 18.12
CA ASP A 34 3.36 -15.75 17.43
C ASP A 34 4.32 -14.68 16.85
N GLY A 35 4.06 -13.39 17.14
CA GLY A 35 4.89 -12.26 16.70
C GLY A 35 4.73 -11.88 15.22
N CYS A 36 3.66 -12.33 14.57
CA CYS A 36 3.42 -12.04 13.15
C CYS A 36 2.84 -10.63 12.95
N PRO A 37 3.50 -9.74 12.18
CA PRO A 37 2.86 -8.53 11.68
C PRO A 37 1.69 -8.89 10.75
N ILE A 38 0.60 -8.12 10.84
CA ILE A 38 -0.66 -8.42 10.14
C ILE A 38 -0.98 -7.32 9.13
N LEU A 39 -1.28 -7.74 7.88
CA LEU A 39 -1.89 -6.92 6.85
C LEU A 39 -3.31 -7.41 6.58
N MET A 40 -4.31 -6.64 6.97
CA MET A 40 -5.70 -6.95 6.64
C MET A 40 -6.02 -6.57 5.19
N THR A 41 -6.65 -7.46 4.45
CA THR A 41 -6.90 -7.29 3.00
C THR A 41 -8.35 -7.57 2.64
N ALA A 42 -8.70 -7.40 1.34
CA ALA A 42 -10.07 -7.48 0.83
C ALA A 42 -10.99 -6.45 1.51
N CYS A 43 -10.50 -5.22 1.62
CA CYS A 43 -11.20 -4.12 2.29
C CYS A 43 -11.82 -3.19 1.25
N TYR A 44 -13.09 -2.82 1.48
CA TYR A 44 -13.90 -2.01 0.55
C TYR A 44 -14.71 -0.92 1.27
N ASP A 45 -14.63 -0.83 2.60
CA ASP A 45 -15.47 0.09 3.39
C ASP A 45 -14.67 0.65 4.57
N ALA A 46 -14.86 1.95 4.85
CA ALA A 46 -14.17 2.65 5.92
C ALA A 46 -14.39 2.05 7.33
N LYS A 47 -15.59 1.49 7.58
CA LYS A 47 -15.90 0.81 8.86
C LYS A 47 -14.96 -0.35 9.17
N GLN A 48 -14.35 -0.96 8.16
CA GLN A 48 -13.42 -2.06 8.33
C GLN A 48 -12.12 -1.61 9.04
N MET A 49 -11.83 -0.31 9.02
CA MET A 49 -10.69 0.25 9.77
C MET A 49 -10.88 0.12 11.28
N PHE A 50 -12.10 0.21 11.81
CA PHE A 50 -12.35 -0.06 13.24
C PHE A 50 -11.97 -1.49 13.64
N VAL A 51 -12.22 -2.46 12.76
CA VAL A 51 -11.82 -3.86 13.01
C VAL A 51 -10.30 -4.00 12.96
N ALA A 52 -9.66 -3.39 11.95
CA ALA A 52 -8.20 -3.46 11.81
C ALA A 52 -7.48 -2.84 13.02
N THR A 53 -7.91 -1.66 13.46
CA THR A 53 -7.33 -0.98 14.65
C THR A 53 -7.62 -1.74 15.93
N GLY A 54 -8.85 -2.24 16.12
CA GLY A 54 -9.25 -3.00 17.30
C GLY A 54 -8.50 -4.33 17.44
N LEU A 55 -8.11 -4.96 16.33
CA LEU A 55 -7.27 -6.16 16.31
C LEU A 55 -5.76 -5.85 16.33
N GLY A 56 -5.40 -4.57 16.32
CA GLY A 56 -4.00 -4.13 16.32
C GLY A 56 -3.24 -4.59 15.06
N ALA A 57 -3.89 -4.57 13.89
CA ALA A 57 -3.21 -4.87 12.63
C ALA A 57 -2.16 -3.79 12.32
N ASP A 58 -1.05 -4.19 11.70
CA ASP A 58 0.00 -3.26 11.27
C ASP A 58 -0.44 -2.48 10.02
N TYR A 59 -1.22 -3.12 9.14
CA TYR A 59 -1.71 -2.53 7.90
C TYR A 59 -3.16 -2.96 7.60
N ILE A 60 -3.87 -2.09 6.88
CA ILE A 60 -5.11 -2.42 6.16
C ILE A 60 -4.93 -2.08 4.68
N ALA A 61 -5.31 -3.00 3.78
CA ALA A 61 -5.17 -2.83 2.33
C ALA A 61 -6.53 -2.71 1.64
N PRO A 62 -7.07 -1.49 1.50
CA PRO A 62 -8.26 -1.25 0.69
C PRO A 62 -7.95 -1.46 -0.80
N TYR A 63 -8.88 -2.10 -1.52
CA TYR A 63 -8.78 -2.36 -2.95
C TYR A 63 -9.35 -1.18 -3.74
N PHE A 64 -8.63 -0.08 -3.73
CA PHE A 64 -9.06 1.22 -4.22
C PHE A 64 -9.61 1.18 -5.66
N GLY A 65 -8.88 0.59 -6.61
CA GLY A 65 -9.34 0.49 -8.00
C GLY A 65 -10.65 -0.30 -8.13
N ARG A 66 -10.80 -1.39 -7.35
CA ARG A 66 -12.04 -2.16 -7.33
C ARG A 66 -13.20 -1.42 -6.65
N MET A 67 -12.89 -0.55 -5.69
CA MET A 67 -13.90 0.32 -5.08
C MET A 67 -14.46 1.30 -6.13
N LEU A 68 -13.60 1.89 -6.96
CA LEU A 68 -14.02 2.76 -8.07
C LEU A 68 -14.81 1.98 -9.13
N GLU A 69 -14.38 0.78 -9.49
CA GLU A 69 -15.09 -0.12 -10.43
C GLU A 69 -16.49 -0.50 -9.95
N ALA A 70 -16.71 -0.45 -8.62
CA ALA A 70 -18.00 -0.71 -7.96
C ALA A 70 -18.78 0.59 -7.68
N ASP A 71 -18.42 1.71 -8.26
CA ASP A 71 -19.05 3.03 -8.07
C ASP A 71 -19.12 3.49 -6.60
N LEU A 72 -18.18 3.03 -5.76
CA LEU A 72 -18.08 3.46 -4.37
C LEU A 72 -17.35 4.81 -4.28
N PRO A 73 -17.66 5.65 -3.28
CA PRO A 73 -16.96 6.91 -3.04
C PRO A 73 -15.56 6.67 -2.44
N ALA A 74 -14.69 6.01 -3.23
CA ALA A 74 -13.43 5.42 -2.76
C ALA A 74 -12.48 6.43 -2.10
N TYR A 75 -12.31 7.61 -2.67
CA TYR A 75 -11.46 8.67 -2.07
C TYR A 75 -11.95 9.09 -0.68
N GLU A 76 -13.27 9.27 -0.54
CA GLU A 76 -13.89 9.63 0.74
C GLU A 76 -13.73 8.51 1.76
N MET A 77 -13.93 7.25 1.35
CA MET A 77 -13.75 6.09 2.23
C MET A 77 -12.29 5.95 2.70
N ILE A 78 -11.30 6.18 1.82
CA ILE A 78 -9.90 6.19 2.21
C ILE A 78 -9.60 7.32 3.20
N ARG A 79 -10.14 8.52 2.97
CA ARG A 79 -10.00 9.64 3.90
C ARG A 79 -10.56 9.32 5.28
N GLN A 80 -11.71 8.64 5.33
CA GLN A 80 -12.31 8.17 6.59
C GLN A 80 -11.44 7.10 7.26
N MET A 81 -10.86 6.14 6.50
CA MET A 81 -9.93 5.16 7.05
C MET A 81 -8.72 5.83 7.70
N LEU A 82 -8.13 6.84 7.04
CA LEU A 82 -7.01 7.60 7.60
C LEU A 82 -7.39 8.29 8.91
N ALA A 83 -8.58 8.92 8.96
CA ALA A 83 -9.09 9.59 10.16
C ALA A 83 -9.32 8.59 11.32
N ILE A 84 -9.97 7.45 11.05
CA ILE A 84 -10.21 6.39 12.05
C ILE A 84 -8.90 5.80 12.55
N GLY A 85 -7.91 5.63 11.66
CA GLY A 85 -6.61 5.05 11.98
C GLY A 85 -5.66 5.96 12.75
N THR A 86 -5.99 7.25 12.89
CA THR A 86 -5.11 8.22 13.56
C THR A 86 -4.77 7.77 14.97
N GLY A 87 -3.46 7.65 15.25
CA GLY A 87 -2.95 7.26 16.57
C GLY A 87 -3.05 5.76 16.89
N SER A 88 -3.64 4.93 16.02
CA SER A 88 -3.79 3.48 16.28
C SER A 88 -2.51 2.66 15.99
N GLY A 89 -1.60 3.20 15.19
CA GLY A 89 -0.45 2.45 14.64
C GLY A 89 -0.77 1.62 13.40
N THR A 90 -2.04 1.46 13.01
CA THR A 90 -2.43 0.75 11.78
C THR A 90 -2.31 1.68 10.58
N ARG A 91 -1.49 1.31 9.59
CA ARG A 91 -1.30 2.11 8.36
C ARG A 91 -2.23 1.67 7.24
N VAL A 92 -2.69 2.62 6.44
CA VAL A 92 -3.47 2.35 5.22
C VAL A 92 -2.50 2.11 4.07
N LEU A 93 -2.40 0.85 3.61
CA LEU A 93 -1.63 0.44 2.43
C LEU A 93 -2.57 0.36 1.23
N VAL A 94 -2.71 1.43 0.46
CA VAL A 94 -3.65 1.45 -0.66
C VAL A 94 -3.21 0.48 -1.76
N ALA A 95 -4.14 -0.38 -2.18
CA ALA A 95 -3.91 -1.43 -3.17
C ALA A 95 -4.82 -1.28 -4.39
N SER A 96 -4.48 -1.99 -5.47
CA SER A 96 -5.30 -2.05 -6.69
C SER A 96 -5.39 -0.71 -7.43
N LEU A 97 -4.31 0.06 -7.44
CA LEU A 97 -4.19 1.29 -8.24
C LEU A 97 -4.16 0.96 -9.74
N ARG A 98 -4.68 1.89 -10.55
CA ARG A 98 -4.76 1.78 -12.01
C ARG A 98 -3.97 2.88 -12.74
N SER A 99 -3.54 3.93 -12.03
CA SER A 99 -2.75 5.03 -12.61
C SER A 99 -1.95 5.79 -11.56
N THR A 100 -0.93 6.52 -12.00
CA THR A 100 -0.16 7.46 -11.17
C THR A 100 -1.01 8.65 -10.71
N ASP A 101 -2.01 9.08 -11.50
CA ASP A 101 -2.95 10.13 -11.11
C ASP A 101 -3.79 9.73 -9.88
N GLN A 102 -4.25 8.47 -9.81
CA GLN A 102 -4.92 7.95 -8.61
C GLN A 102 -3.99 8.01 -7.40
N MET A 103 -2.71 7.66 -7.57
CA MET A 103 -1.71 7.70 -6.51
C MET A 103 -1.48 9.14 -6.01
N ASN A 104 -1.34 10.11 -6.93
CA ASN A 104 -1.19 11.53 -6.59
C ASN A 104 -2.38 12.05 -5.77
N LYS A 105 -3.60 11.81 -6.24
CA LYS A 105 -4.83 12.22 -5.53
C LYS A 105 -4.97 11.57 -4.15
N LEU A 106 -4.53 10.34 -4.01
CA LEU A 106 -4.51 9.67 -2.71
C LEU A 106 -3.45 10.26 -1.78
N ALA A 107 -2.28 10.62 -2.30
CA ALA A 107 -1.25 11.31 -1.53
C ALA A 107 -1.72 12.69 -1.04
N GLU A 108 -2.47 13.46 -1.86
CA GLU A 108 -3.08 14.73 -1.47
C GLU A 108 -4.01 14.62 -0.26
N ILE A 109 -4.70 13.51 -0.09
CA ILE A 109 -5.57 13.25 1.08
C ILE A 109 -4.85 12.59 2.25
N GLY A 110 -3.53 12.42 2.16
CA GLY A 110 -2.68 11.95 3.25
C GLY A 110 -2.26 10.48 3.20
N CYS A 111 -2.46 9.77 2.09
CA CYS A 111 -1.92 8.43 1.92
C CYS A 111 -0.40 8.48 1.69
N ASP A 112 0.34 7.68 2.42
CA ASP A 112 1.81 7.58 2.35
C ASP A 112 2.31 6.16 2.04
N CYS A 113 1.40 5.20 1.84
CA CYS A 113 1.78 3.81 1.67
C CYS A 113 0.94 3.13 0.58
N PHE A 114 1.62 2.61 -0.45
CA PHE A 114 0.99 2.06 -1.65
C PHE A 114 1.60 0.72 -2.03
N THR A 115 0.78 -0.17 -2.59
CA THR A 115 1.25 -1.32 -3.37
C THR A 115 0.84 -1.12 -4.82
N ILE A 116 1.80 -1.14 -5.73
CA ILE A 116 1.63 -0.82 -7.14
C ILE A 116 2.08 -1.98 -8.03
N ALA A 117 1.48 -2.10 -9.20
CA ALA A 117 1.91 -3.02 -10.23
C ALA A 117 3.15 -2.48 -10.98
N PRO A 118 3.94 -3.32 -11.66
CA PRO A 118 5.15 -2.88 -12.34
C PRO A 118 4.93 -1.79 -13.39
N ASP A 119 3.82 -1.84 -14.12
CA ASP A 119 3.42 -0.83 -15.10
C ASP A 119 3.22 0.56 -14.46
N ILE A 120 2.57 0.63 -13.29
CA ILE A 120 2.45 1.87 -12.52
C ILE A 120 3.82 2.36 -12.05
N ALA A 121 4.69 1.43 -11.60
CA ALA A 121 6.04 1.78 -11.16
C ALA A 121 6.88 2.39 -12.31
N TRP A 122 6.78 1.84 -13.51
CA TRP A 122 7.44 2.41 -14.70
C TRP A 122 6.85 3.77 -15.08
N ALA A 123 5.53 3.93 -15.04
CA ALA A 123 4.86 5.20 -15.34
C ALA A 123 5.29 6.36 -14.41
N LEU A 124 5.78 6.07 -13.20
CA LEU A 124 6.34 7.09 -12.31
C LEU A 124 7.64 7.73 -12.85
N LEU A 125 8.34 7.03 -13.76
CA LEU A 125 9.59 7.48 -14.35
C LEU A 125 9.41 8.04 -15.78
N GLU A 126 8.23 7.89 -16.37
CA GLU A 126 7.91 8.32 -17.72
C GLU A 126 7.55 9.81 -17.73
N ASP A 127 8.50 10.66 -18.16
CA ASP A 127 8.27 12.07 -18.47
C ASP A 127 9.17 12.49 -19.66
N GLU A 128 8.58 12.98 -20.75
CA GLU A 128 9.30 13.38 -21.97
C GLU A 128 10.31 14.50 -21.69
N ARG A 129 10.00 15.43 -20.79
CA ARG A 129 10.89 16.54 -20.43
C ARG A 129 12.08 16.05 -19.59
N ALA A 130 11.86 15.08 -18.72
CA ALA A 130 12.94 14.46 -17.97
C ALA A 130 13.88 13.69 -18.92
N GLN A 131 13.33 12.99 -19.91
CA GLN A 131 14.11 12.30 -20.93
C GLN A 131 14.94 13.28 -21.80
N ALA A 132 14.34 14.40 -22.21
CA ALA A 132 15.06 15.42 -22.94
C ALA A 132 16.20 16.03 -22.12
N ALA A 133 15.95 16.38 -20.86
CA ALA A 133 16.97 16.90 -19.96
C ALA A 133 18.12 15.89 -19.72
N TYR A 134 17.80 14.60 -19.63
CA TYR A 134 18.81 13.56 -19.55
C TYR A 134 19.72 13.55 -20.79
N CYS A 135 19.17 13.63 -22.01
CA CYS A 135 19.95 13.69 -23.24
C CYS A 135 20.87 14.94 -23.29
N ASP A 136 20.41 16.08 -22.81
CA ASP A 136 21.20 17.30 -22.72
C ASP A 136 22.38 17.13 -21.74
N PHE A 137 22.15 16.52 -20.57
CA PHE A 137 23.20 16.23 -19.60
C PHE A 137 24.26 15.26 -20.16
N GLU A 138 23.86 14.21 -20.87
CA GLU A 138 24.78 13.27 -21.52
C GLU A 138 25.66 13.99 -22.54
N THR A 139 25.06 14.87 -23.36
CA THR A 139 25.81 15.66 -24.36
C THR A 139 26.89 16.55 -23.73
N VAL A 140 26.54 17.27 -22.66
CA VAL A 140 27.48 18.12 -21.92
C VAL A 140 28.58 17.28 -21.25
N SER A 141 28.22 16.14 -20.64
CA SER A 141 29.16 15.25 -19.97
C SER A 141 30.21 14.69 -20.95
N GLN A 142 29.79 14.30 -22.15
CA GLN A 142 30.70 13.82 -23.21
C GLN A 142 31.67 14.90 -23.65
N ALA A 143 31.18 16.14 -23.86
CA ALA A 143 32.02 17.27 -24.27
C ALA A 143 33.05 17.69 -23.21
N LEU A 144 32.84 17.41 -21.93
CA LEU A 144 33.78 17.69 -20.85
C LEU A 144 34.83 16.57 -20.64
N SER A 145 34.64 15.43 -21.30
CA SER A 145 35.51 14.26 -21.17
C SER A 145 36.55 14.17 -22.30
N GLU A 146 36.43 15.02 -23.31
CA GLU A 146 37.38 15.25 -24.41
C GLU A 146 38.37 16.39 -24.06
#